data_524a29df79f38b28e799bc8e0190dc2d
#
_entry.id   524a29df79f38b28e799bc8e0190dc2d
#
_cell.length_a   1.000
_cell.length_b   1.000
_cell.length_c   1.000
_cell.angle_alpha   90.00
_cell.angle_beta   90.00
_cell.angle_gamma   90.00
#
_symmetry.space_group_name_H-M   'P 1'
#
loop_
_entity.id
_entity.type
_entity.pdbx_description
1 polymer ?
#
loop_
_entity_poly.entity_id
_entity_poly.type
_entity_poly.pdbx_seq_one_letter_code
_entity_poly.pdbx_strand_id
1 'polypeptide(L)'
;MEQNIKRIDACFSVAGQIGQSDLQTLAGQGFRSVICNRPDHEGGPEQPEHTAIRDAAQALGLSFAYVPVATTGATAQDAEQMRTVLAQLPTPILAFCRTGNRSSKLYELVTRGTREAAPYDIVVIGGGSAGISVCASLLKRDAALRIAVVEPSAEHYYQPAWTLVGGGAYDVKNTVRATADVMPKGATWVKASLSAFAPERNVVLLSDGKELTYQQLIVCPGLELAWEKIEGLEETLGQHGVTSNYRYDLAPYTWELVRTLRGGTALFT
;
A
#
# COMPACT_ATOMS: atom_id res chain seq x y z
N MET A 1 -26.95 -13.69 18.25
CA MET A 1 -26.69 -14.25 16.88
C MET A 1 -25.41 -13.64 16.40
N GLU A 2 -24.42 -14.45 15.96
CA GLU A 2 -23.21 -13.94 15.32
C GLU A 2 -23.62 -13.22 14.04
N GLN A 3 -23.43 -11.92 14.02
CA GLN A 3 -23.67 -11.14 12.82
C GLN A 3 -22.59 -11.46 11.80
N ASN A 4 -23.02 -11.81 10.60
CA ASN A 4 -22.12 -12.10 9.49
C ASN A 4 -21.54 -10.76 8.96
N ILE A 5 -20.55 -10.20 9.68
CA ILE A 5 -19.83 -9.01 9.29
C ILE A 5 -18.81 -9.38 8.23
N LYS A 6 -18.95 -8.79 7.05
CA LYS A 6 -18.00 -8.94 5.96
C LYS A 6 -17.08 -7.72 5.93
N ARG A 7 -15.81 -7.92 6.20
CA ARG A 7 -14.79 -6.88 6.03
C ARG A 7 -14.54 -6.64 4.53
N ILE A 8 -14.61 -5.38 4.11
CA ILE A 8 -14.31 -4.95 2.74
C ILE A 8 -12.86 -4.47 2.63
N ASP A 9 -12.42 -3.63 3.60
CA ASP A 9 -11.02 -3.18 3.71
C ASP A 9 -10.65 -2.90 5.17
N ALA A 10 -9.53 -2.21 5.40
CA ALA A 10 -9.04 -1.90 6.75
C ALA A 10 -10.00 -0.98 7.55
N CYS A 11 -10.75 -0.13 6.85
CA CYS A 11 -11.56 0.95 7.44
C CYS A 11 -13.06 0.71 7.32
N PHE A 12 -13.50 -0.25 6.48
CA PHE A 12 -14.91 -0.42 6.15
C PHE A 12 -15.35 -1.88 6.14
N SER A 13 -16.48 -2.14 6.80
CA SER A 13 -17.15 -3.44 6.85
C SER A 13 -18.63 -3.30 6.56
N VAL A 14 -19.26 -4.38 6.13
CA VAL A 14 -20.70 -4.40 5.87
C VAL A 14 -21.39 -5.55 6.62
N ALA A 15 -22.65 -5.32 6.97
CA ALA A 15 -23.50 -6.33 7.61
C ALA A 15 -24.92 -6.34 7.03
N GLY A 16 -25.66 -7.40 7.34
CA GLY A 16 -27.11 -7.42 7.24
C GLY A 16 -27.76 -6.47 8.25
N GLN A 17 -29.11 -6.48 8.32
CA GLN A 17 -29.84 -5.67 9.28
C GLN A 17 -29.30 -5.88 10.70
N ILE A 18 -29.00 -4.80 11.38
CA ILE A 18 -28.63 -4.77 12.80
C ILE A 18 -29.76 -4.21 13.63
N GLY A 19 -29.81 -4.59 14.91
CA GLY A 19 -30.69 -4.02 15.93
C GLY A 19 -29.92 -3.19 16.96
N GLN A 20 -30.62 -2.56 17.88
CA GLN A 20 -30.01 -1.79 18.97
C GLN A 20 -29.10 -2.66 19.86
N SER A 21 -29.48 -3.92 20.10
CA SER A 21 -28.70 -4.88 20.90
C SER A 21 -27.34 -5.24 20.30
N ASP A 22 -27.15 -5.04 19.02
CA ASP A 22 -25.90 -5.40 18.32
C ASP A 22 -24.83 -4.31 18.49
N LEU A 23 -25.25 -3.05 18.75
CA LEU A 23 -24.37 -1.90 18.78
C LEU A 23 -23.32 -1.96 19.89
N GLN A 24 -23.65 -2.53 21.03
CA GLN A 24 -22.69 -2.71 22.13
C GLN A 24 -21.57 -3.67 21.72
N THR A 25 -21.90 -4.76 21.01
CA THR A 25 -20.92 -5.71 20.48
C THR A 25 -20.04 -5.05 19.44
N LEU A 26 -20.61 -4.24 18.53
CA LEU A 26 -19.87 -3.50 17.50
C LEU A 26 -18.89 -2.50 18.11
N ALA A 27 -19.32 -1.74 19.13
CA ALA A 27 -18.43 -0.83 19.87
C ALA A 27 -17.28 -1.60 20.54
N GLY A 28 -17.56 -2.74 21.15
CA GLY A 28 -16.55 -3.62 21.74
C GLY A 28 -15.58 -4.24 20.73
N GLN A 29 -15.99 -4.42 19.47
CA GLN A 29 -15.13 -4.86 18.37
C GLN A 29 -14.28 -3.73 17.75
N GLY A 30 -14.39 -2.51 18.26
CA GLY A 30 -13.59 -1.36 17.86
C GLY A 30 -14.16 -0.53 16.72
N PHE A 31 -15.39 -0.77 16.28
CA PHE A 31 -16.05 0.13 15.34
C PHE A 31 -16.26 1.50 15.99
N ARG A 32 -16.11 2.54 15.19
CA ARG A 32 -16.27 3.94 15.59
C ARG A 32 -17.50 4.57 15.00
N SER A 33 -18.00 4.03 13.89
CA SER A 33 -19.13 4.61 13.18
C SER A 33 -20.03 3.53 12.59
N VAL A 34 -21.32 3.88 12.44
CA VAL A 34 -22.34 3.04 11.82
C VAL A 34 -23.05 3.83 10.73
N ILE A 35 -23.23 3.23 9.55
CA ILE A 35 -24.01 3.80 8.43
C ILE A 35 -25.21 2.90 8.17
N CYS A 36 -26.43 3.47 8.19
CA CYS A 36 -27.64 2.80 7.78
C CYS A 36 -27.94 3.09 6.29
N ASN A 37 -27.86 2.07 5.45
CA ASN A 37 -28.23 2.18 4.04
C ASN A 37 -29.61 1.56 3.74
N ARG A 38 -30.31 1.09 4.76
CA ARG A 38 -31.65 0.52 4.59
C ARG A 38 -32.72 1.61 4.80
N PRO A 39 -33.62 1.86 3.82
CA PRO A 39 -34.77 2.73 4.02
C PRO A 39 -35.65 2.25 5.17
N ASP A 40 -36.20 3.18 5.94
CA ASP A 40 -37.20 2.85 6.96
C ASP A 40 -38.45 2.23 6.32
N HIS A 41 -39.14 1.41 7.09
CA HIS A 41 -40.37 0.72 6.70
C HIS A 41 -40.25 -0.27 5.54
N GLU A 42 -39.06 -0.48 4.97
CA GLU A 42 -38.83 -1.45 3.88
C GLU A 42 -39.19 -2.89 4.28
N GLY A 43 -38.96 -3.27 5.51
CA GLY A 43 -39.23 -4.59 6.08
C GLY A 43 -40.51 -4.70 6.90
N GLY A 44 -41.37 -3.67 6.86
CA GLY A 44 -42.58 -3.60 7.68
C GLY A 44 -42.33 -3.18 9.13
N PRO A 45 -43.31 -3.35 10.03
CA PRO A 45 -43.29 -2.79 11.37
C PRO A 45 -42.22 -3.39 12.30
N GLU A 46 -41.70 -4.56 11.99
CA GLU A 46 -40.65 -5.21 12.78
C GLU A 46 -39.23 -4.67 12.46
N GLN A 47 -39.09 -3.84 11.42
CA GLN A 47 -37.81 -3.23 11.11
C GLN A 47 -37.52 -2.07 12.06
N PRO A 48 -36.37 -2.08 12.77
CA PRO A 48 -35.96 -0.93 13.56
C PRO A 48 -35.81 0.33 12.67
N GLU A 49 -36.38 1.44 13.07
CA GLU A 49 -36.17 2.71 12.39
C GLU A 49 -34.72 3.20 12.57
N HIS A 50 -34.20 3.92 11.58
CA HIS A 50 -32.84 4.44 11.63
C HIS A 50 -32.63 5.38 12.83
N THR A 51 -33.66 6.12 13.28
CA THR A 51 -33.63 7.01 14.45
C THR A 51 -33.35 6.24 15.74
N ALA A 52 -34.00 5.09 15.94
CA ALA A 52 -33.77 4.23 17.10
C ALA A 52 -32.35 3.63 17.12
N ILE A 53 -31.81 3.26 15.95
CA ILE A 53 -30.42 2.80 15.81
C ILE A 53 -29.44 3.94 16.07
N ARG A 54 -29.71 5.13 15.53
CA ARG A 54 -28.89 6.34 15.76
C ARG A 54 -28.77 6.65 17.25
N ASP A 55 -29.89 6.74 17.94
CA ASP A 55 -29.91 7.15 19.34
C ASP A 55 -29.16 6.14 20.22
N ALA A 56 -29.32 4.86 19.95
CA ALA A 56 -28.57 3.80 20.63
C ALA A 56 -27.07 3.82 20.27
N ALA A 57 -26.70 4.10 19.03
CA ALA A 57 -25.31 4.22 18.61
C ALA A 57 -24.62 5.41 19.31
N GLN A 58 -25.27 6.55 19.32
CA GLN A 58 -24.76 7.77 19.98
C GLN A 58 -24.60 7.59 21.51
N ALA A 59 -25.51 6.89 22.15
CA ALA A 59 -25.41 6.55 23.58
C ALA A 59 -24.16 5.69 23.90
N LEU A 60 -23.66 4.94 22.92
CA LEU A 60 -22.45 4.13 23.03
C LEU A 60 -21.18 4.85 22.48
N GLY A 61 -21.27 6.12 22.12
CA GLY A 61 -20.16 6.90 21.56
C GLY A 61 -19.83 6.58 20.10
N LEU A 62 -20.70 5.86 19.38
CA LEU A 62 -20.56 5.62 17.96
C LEU A 62 -21.14 6.77 17.14
N SER A 63 -20.42 7.21 16.13
CA SER A 63 -20.97 8.14 15.13
C SER A 63 -21.97 7.42 14.24
N PHE A 64 -23.01 8.11 13.77
CA PHE A 64 -24.05 7.52 12.94
C PHE A 64 -24.38 8.38 11.74
N ALA A 65 -24.64 7.74 10.59
CA ALA A 65 -25.16 8.38 9.40
C ALA A 65 -26.27 7.55 8.75
N TYR A 66 -27.23 8.26 8.14
CA TYR A 66 -28.32 7.66 7.38
C TYR A 66 -28.19 8.02 5.90
N VAL A 67 -27.90 7.01 5.09
CA VAL A 67 -27.75 7.12 3.61
C VAL A 67 -28.61 6.03 2.98
N PRO A 68 -29.95 6.22 2.94
CA PRO A 68 -30.86 5.20 2.48
C PRO A 68 -30.68 4.91 0.98
N VAL A 69 -30.61 3.65 0.61
CA VAL A 69 -30.49 3.19 -0.77
C VAL A 69 -31.68 2.34 -1.12
N ALA A 70 -32.41 2.72 -2.16
CA ALA A 70 -33.56 1.98 -2.63
C ALA A 70 -33.20 0.56 -3.16
N THR A 71 -34.17 -0.35 -3.18
CA THR A 71 -33.96 -1.72 -3.70
C THR A 71 -33.63 -1.75 -5.18
N THR A 72 -34.01 -0.71 -5.93
CA THR A 72 -33.68 -0.52 -7.34
C THR A 72 -32.21 -0.22 -7.63
N GLY A 73 -31.43 0.11 -6.59
CA GLY A 73 -30.00 0.40 -6.67
C GLY A 73 -29.66 1.82 -6.22
N ALA A 74 -28.37 2.07 -6.09
CA ALA A 74 -27.84 3.38 -5.71
C ALA A 74 -27.87 4.36 -6.87
N THR A 75 -28.24 5.60 -6.58
CA THR A 75 -28.20 6.75 -7.50
C THR A 75 -26.88 7.52 -7.40
N ALA A 76 -26.62 8.43 -8.33
CA ALA A 76 -25.48 9.34 -8.25
C ALA A 76 -25.54 10.23 -6.99
N GLN A 77 -26.75 10.61 -6.56
CA GLN A 77 -26.97 11.40 -5.34
C GLN A 77 -26.62 10.60 -4.07
N ASP A 78 -27.00 9.31 -4.00
CA ASP A 78 -26.65 8.42 -2.89
C ASP A 78 -25.11 8.25 -2.81
N ALA A 79 -24.44 8.15 -3.96
CA ALA A 79 -23.01 8.06 -4.02
C ALA A 79 -22.32 9.33 -3.51
N GLU A 80 -22.82 10.50 -3.86
CA GLU A 80 -22.27 11.79 -3.38
C GLU A 80 -22.50 11.97 -1.86
N GLN A 81 -23.67 11.63 -1.40
CA GLN A 81 -23.97 11.65 0.04
C GLN A 81 -23.05 10.69 0.80
N MET A 82 -22.84 9.49 0.28
CA MET A 82 -21.95 8.51 0.89
C MET A 82 -20.49 8.99 0.92
N ARG A 83 -19.98 9.66 -0.13
CA ARG A 83 -18.63 10.28 -0.13
C ARG A 83 -18.48 11.29 0.99
N THR A 84 -19.47 12.19 1.12
CA THR A 84 -19.47 13.20 2.18
C THR A 84 -19.45 12.57 3.57
N VAL A 85 -20.26 11.55 3.78
CA VAL A 85 -20.34 10.81 5.05
C VAL A 85 -19.03 10.09 5.37
N LEU A 86 -18.45 9.39 4.40
CA LEU A 86 -17.18 8.67 4.59
C LEU A 86 -16.01 9.61 4.94
N ALA A 87 -16.01 10.83 4.40
CA ALA A 87 -14.99 11.84 4.72
C ALA A 87 -15.09 12.41 6.13
N GLN A 88 -16.26 12.30 6.77
CA GLN A 88 -16.54 12.90 8.08
C GLN A 88 -16.53 11.89 9.23
N LEU A 89 -16.81 10.63 8.96
CA LEU A 89 -16.98 9.63 10.00
C LEU A 89 -15.64 9.01 10.44
N PRO A 90 -15.41 8.86 11.76
CA PRO A 90 -14.25 8.14 12.26
C PRO A 90 -14.30 6.65 11.88
N THR A 91 -13.15 6.12 11.51
CA THR A 91 -12.96 4.70 11.16
C THR A 91 -12.53 3.87 12.37
N PRO A 92 -12.79 2.55 12.39
CA PRO A 92 -13.49 1.71 11.39
C PRO A 92 -15.02 1.93 11.37
N ILE A 93 -15.60 1.80 10.17
CA ILE A 93 -17.03 2.03 9.90
C ILE A 93 -17.72 0.69 9.62
N LEU A 94 -18.90 0.46 10.19
CA LEU A 94 -19.81 -0.59 9.77
C LEU A 94 -20.98 0.02 8.99
N ALA A 95 -21.21 -0.40 7.76
CA ALA A 95 -22.42 -0.05 7.03
C ALA A 95 -23.36 -1.24 6.95
N PHE A 96 -24.67 -1.02 7.09
CA PHE A 96 -25.63 -2.09 7.01
C PHE A 96 -26.82 -1.74 6.10
N CYS A 97 -27.40 -2.79 5.51
CA CYS A 97 -28.69 -2.74 4.83
C CYS A 97 -29.44 -4.05 5.13
N ARG A 98 -30.36 -4.47 4.28
CA ARG A 98 -31.07 -5.75 4.51
C ARG A 98 -30.13 -6.96 4.60
N THR A 99 -29.11 -7.04 3.71
CA THR A 99 -28.19 -8.19 3.57
C THR A 99 -26.73 -7.80 3.51
N GLY A 100 -26.39 -6.49 3.58
CA GLY A 100 -25.04 -5.97 3.35
C GLY A 100 -24.72 -5.64 1.88
N ASN A 101 -25.45 -6.19 0.91
CA ASN A 101 -25.14 -6.04 -0.52
C ASN A 101 -25.23 -4.60 -1.04
N ARG A 102 -26.26 -3.83 -0.64
CA ARG A 102 -26.41 -2.43 -1.06
C ARG A 102 -25.29 -1.57 -0.51
N SER A 103 -24.95 -1.78 0.77
CA SER A 103 -23.83 -1.09 1.42
C SER A 103 -22.51 -1.39 0.72
N SER A 104 -22.26 -2.65 0.36
CA SER A 104 -21.07 -3.05 -0.39
C SER A 104 -21.02 -2.39 -1.77
N LYS A 105 -22.11 -2.47 -2.54
CA LYS A 105 -22.18 -1.86 -3.88
C LYS A 105 -22.07 -0.34 -3.86
N LEU A 106 -22.69 0.32 -2.88
CA LEU A 106 -22.57 1.77 -2.73
C LEU A 106 -21.14 2.17 -2.38
N TYR A 107 -20.48 1.43 -1.47
CA TYR A 107 -19.08 1.65 -1.14
C TYR A 107 -18.17 1.45 -2.36
N GLU A 108 -18.36 0.36 -3.12
CA GLU A 108 -17.63 0.14 -4.38
C GLU A 108 -17.84 1.27 -5.39
N LEU A 109 -19.09 1.75 -5.56
CA LEU A 109 -19.39 2.86 -6.46
C LEU A 109 -18.67 4.14 -6.06
N VAL A 110 -18.63 4.44 -4.77
CA VAL A 110 -17.97 5.63 -4.22
C VAL A 110 -16.46 5.53 -4.33
N THR A 111 -15.90 4.36 -4.03
CA THR A 111 -14.45 4.11 -4.10
C THR A 111 -13.96 3.95 -5.54
N ARG A 112 -14.80 3.46 -6.48
CA ARG A 112 -14.49 3.50 -7.92
C ARG A 112 -14.37 4.92 -8.44
N GLY A 113 -15.20 5.85 -7.98
CA GLY A 113 -15.11 7.27 -8.37
C GLY A 113 -13.83 7.95 -7.88
N THR A 114 -13.32 7.57 -6.69
CA THR A 114 -11.97 7.96 -6.24
C THR A 114 -10.88 7.20 -7.00
N ARG A 115 -11.18 6.00 -7.51
CA ARG A 115 -10.32 5.21 -8.40
C ARG A 115 -10.08 5.88 -9.75
N GLU A 116 -11.10 6.49 -10.34
CA GLU A 116 -10.95 7.25 -11.58
C GLU A 116 -10.23 8.59 -11.38
N ALA A 117 -10.29 9.18 -10.18
CA ALA A 117 -9.63 10.44 -9.87
C ALA A 117 -8.12 10.29 -9.57
N ALA A 118 -7.65 9.13 -9.10
CA ALA A 118 -6.23 8.88 -8.91
C ALA A 118 -5.59 8.44 -10.24
N PRO A 119 -4.49 9.07 -10.70
CA PRO A 119 -3.83 8.68 -11.94
C PRO A 119 -3.24 7.26 -11.86
N TYR A 120 -3.00 6.73 -10.65
CA TYR A 120 -2.46 5.40 -10.43
C TYR A 120 -3.25 4.61 -9.40
N ASP A 121 -3.48 3.33 -9.70
CA ASP A 121 -4.04 2.40 -8.73
C ASP A 121 -3.01 2.05 -7.67
N ILE A 122 -1.75 1.91 -8.09
CA ILE A 122 -0.63 1.58 -7.22
C ILE A 122 0.56 2.50 -7.53
N VAL A 123 1.15 3.06 -6.49
CA VAL A 123 2.47 3.69 -6.55
C VAL A 123 3.48 2.81 -5.82
N VAL A 124 4.58 2.47 -6.48
CA VAL A 124 5.69 1.70 -5.92
C VAL A 124 6.87 2.65 -5.74
N ILE A 125 7.36 2.80 -4.52
CA ILE A 125 8.56 3.56 -4.21
C ILE A 125 9.76 2.63 -4.23
N GLY A 126 10.69 2.91 -5.13
CA GLY A 126 11.89 2.12 -5.37
C GLY A 126 11.74 1.14 -6.53
N GLY A 127 12.56 1.33 -7.57
CA GLY A 127 12.68 0.46 -8.76
C GLY A 127 13.80 -0.57 -8.65
N GLY A 128 14.23 -0.92 -7.45
CA GLY A 128 15.13 -2.02 -7.20
C GLY A 128 14.48 -3.39 -7.42
N SER A 129 15.20 -4.47 -7.11
CA SER A 129 14.73 -5.85 -7.34
C SER A 129 13.37 -6.13 -6.72
N ALA A 130 13.08 -5.62 -5.52
CA ALA A 130 11.80 -5.81 -4.84
C ALA A 130 10.66 -5.08 -5.56
N GLY A 131 10.84 -3.77 -5.87
CA GLY A 131 9.81 -2.97 -6.51
C GLY A 131 9.47 -3.45 -7.92
N ILE A 132 10.46 -3.79 -8.74
CA ILE A 132 10.25 -4.36 -10.08
C ILE A 132 9.55 -5.71 -10.00
N SER A 133 9.96 -6.59 -9.07
CA SER A 133 9.37 -7.92 -8.92
C SER A 133 7.90 -7.86 -8.48
N VAL A 134 7.56 -7.01 -7.52
CA VAL A 134 6.17 -6.85 -7.10
C VAL A 134 5.32 -6.23 -8.20
N CYS A 135 5.84 -5.22 -8.91
CA CYS A 135 5.16 -4.59 -10.04
C CYS A 135 4.87 -5.63 -11.16
N ALA A 136 5.87 -6.40 -11.55
CA ALA A 136 5.71 -7.47 -12.55
C ALA A 136 4.69 -8.53 -12.12
N SER A 137 4.71 -8.92 -10.84
CA SER A 137 3.76 -9.89 -10.28
C SER A 137 2.33 -9.37 -10.29
N LEU A 138 2.11 -8.11 -10.01
CA LEU A 138 0.80 -7.46 -10.02
C LEU A 138 0.25 -7.36 -11.45
N LEU A 139 1.05 -6.86 -12.39
CA LEU A 139 0.66 -6.73 -13.81
C LEU A 139 0.38 -8.10 -14.46
N LYS A 140 1.07 -9.15 -14.02
CA LYS A 140 0.77 -10.53 -14.48
C LYS A 140 -0.61 -11.01 -14.01
N ARG A 141 -1.10 -10.55 -12.86
CA ARG A 141 -2.41 -10.92 -12.30
C ARG A 141 -3.53 -10.06 -12.84
N ASP A 142 -3.25 -8.78 -13.05
CA ASP A 142 -4.18 -7.82 -13.62
C ASP A 142 -3.43 -6.79 -14.47
N ALA A 143 -3.46 -6.98 -15.79
CA ALA A 143 -2.78 -6.12 -16.75
C ALA A 143 -3.44 -4.73 -16.90
N ALA A 144 -4.63 -4.52 -16.34
CA ALA A 144 -5.33 -3.23 -16.37
C ALA A 144 -4.90 -2.29 -15.24
N LEU A 145 -4.09 -2.74 -14.29
CA LEU A 145 -3.59 -1.91 -13.20
C LEU A 145 -2.70 -0.78 -13.74
N ARG A 146 -2.97 0.43 -13.30
CA ARG A 146 -2.15 1.63 -13.57
C ARG A 146 -1.12 1.74 -12.45
N ILE A 147 0.09 1.29 -12.72
CA ILE A 147 1.18 1.26 -11.73
C ILE A 147 2.23 2.29 -12.09
N ALA A 148 2.58 3.19 -11.14
CA ALA A 148 3.77 4.02 -11.21
C ALA A 148 4.89 3.42 -10.34
N VAL A 149 6.11 3.38 -10.88
CA VAL A 149 7.31 3.03 -10.13
C VAL A 149 8.18 4.26 -10.04
N VAL A 150 8.38 4.77 -8.84
CA VAL A 150 9.23 5.93 -8.55
C VAL A 150 10.65 5.44 -8.32
N GLU A 151 11.56 5.77 -9.23
CA GLU A 151 12.96 5.37 -9.20
C GLU A 151 13.84 6.43 -9.87
N PRO A 152 14.75 7.09 -9.14
CA PRO A 152 15.59 8.13 -9.70
C PRO A 152 16.70 7.61 -10.60
N SER A 153 17.21 6.38 -10.35
CA SER A 153 18.38 5.82 -11.03
C SER A 153 18.05 5.37 -12.45
N ALA A 154 18.91 5.70 -13.39
CA ALA A 154 18.86 5.18 -14.75
C ALA A 154 19.48 3.76 -14.85
N GLU A 155 20.20 3.32 -13.82
CA GLU A 155 20.85 2.02 -13.74
C GLU A 155 20.21 1.18 -12.64
N HIS A 156 19.94 -0.07 -12.98
CA HIS A 156 19.42 -1.08 -12.07
C HIS A 156 20.51 -2.09 -11.75
N TYR A 157 20.81 -2.24 -10.47
CA TYR A 157 21.80 -3.17 -9.97
C TYR A 157 21.14 -4.38 -9.31
N TYR A 158 21.52 -5.59 -9.77
CA TYR A 158 21.10 -6.82 -9.12
C TYR A 158 22.11 -7.21 -8.04
N GLN A 159 22.03 -6.51 -6.91
CA GLN A 159 22.92 -6.67 -5.74
C GLN A 159 23.08 -8.11 -5.25
N PRO A 160 22.05 -8.99 -5.22
CA PRO A 160 22.24 -10.37 -4.74
C PRO A 160 23.33 -11.17 -5.48
N ALA A 161 23.66 -10.80 -6.73
CA ALA A 161 24.73 -11.44 -7.47
C ALA A 161 26.13 -10.95 -7.09
N TRP A 162 26.27 -9.86 -6.35
CA TRP A 162 27.60 -9.33 -6.00
C TRP A 162 28.38 -10.26 -5.08
N THR A 163 27.71 -11.08 -4.28
CA THR A 163 28.35 -12.15 -3.51
C THR A 163 29.03 -13.17 -4.43
N LEU A 164 28.38 -13.52 -5.56
CA LEU A 164 28.96 -14.41 -6.57
C LEU A 164 30.12 -13.75 -7.30
N VAL A 165 30.07 -12.44 -7.52
CA VAL A 165 31.20 -11.66 -8.06
C VAL A 165 32.40 -11.72 -7.12
N GLY A 166 32.17 -11.45 -5.82
CA GLY A 166 33.21 -11.53 -4.76
C GLY A 166 33.77 -12.94 -4.59
N GLY A 167 33.02 -14.00 -4.96
CA GLY A 167 33.47 -15.39 -5.02
C GLY A 167 34.10 -15.79 -6.37
N GLY A 168 34.18 -14.88 -7.33
CA GLY A 168 34.75 -15.14 -8.67
C GLY A 168 33.89 -16.01 -9.60
N ALA A 169 32.62 -16.24 -9.23
CA ALA A 169 31.69 -17.09 -9.96
C ALA A 169 30.80 -16.33 -10.95
N TYR A 170 30.82 -15.01 -10.95
CA TYR A 170 29.95 -14.17 -11.79
C TYR A 170 30.66 -12.89 -12.23
N ASP A 171 30.41 -12.44 -13.47
CA ASP A 171 30.94 -11.16 -13.96
C ASP A 171 30.08 -10.01 -13.45
N VAL A 172 30.70 -9.01 -12.83
CA VAL A 172 30.05 -7.81 -12.28
C VAL A 172 29.24 -7.05 -13.34
N LYS A 173 29.70 -7.01 -14.59
CA LYS A 173 29.01 -6.35 -15.70
C LYS A 173 27.62 -6.93 -15.98
N ASN A 174 27.40 -8.18 -15.65
CA ASN A 174 26.11 -8.85 -15.82
C ASN A 174 25.11 -8.51 -14.70
N THR A 175 25.54 -7.78 -13.66
CA THR A 175 24.70 -7.40 -12.53
C THR A 175 24.11 -6.00 -12.67
N VAL A 176 24.43 -5.26 -13.73
CA VAL A 176 23.92 -3.93 -14.04
C VAL A 176 23.17 -3.93 -15.36
N ARG A 177 22.06 -3.21 -15.41
CA ARG A 177 21.24 -2.99 -16.62
C ARG A 177 20.65 -1.61 -16.60
N ALA A 178 20.23 -1.08 -17.74
CA ALA A 178 19.43 0.12 -17.76
C ALA A 178 18.07 -0.14 -17.07
N THR A 179 17.65 0.77 -16.20
CA THR A 179 16.35 0.68 -15.50
C THR A 179 15.20 0.56 -16.50
N ALA A 180 15.29 1.26 -17.64
CA ALA A 180 14.29 1.17 -18.71
C ALA A 180 14.12 -0.25 -19.26
N ASP A 181 15.20 -1.04 -19.32
CA ASP A 181 15.19 -2.39 -19.89
C ASP A 181 14.58 -3.44 -18.96
N VAL A 182 14.57 -3.15 -17.65
CA VAL A 182 14.05 -4.05 -16.62
C VAL A 182 12.68 -3.61 -16.09
N MET A 183 12.24 -2.40 -16.44
CA MET A 183 10.92 -1.89 -16.05
C MET A 183 9.81 -2.77 -16.64
N PRO A 184 8.86 -3.28 -15.82
CA PRO A 184 7.78 -4.12 -16.32
C PRO A 184 6.95 -3.40 -17.37
N LYS A 185 6.66 -4.07 -18.48
CA LYS A 185 5.78 -3.55 -19.53
C LYS A 185 4.40 -3.28 -18.92
N GLY A 186 3.87 -2.07 -19.12
CA GLY A 186 2.61 -1.61 -18.53
C GLY A 186 2.79 -0.76 -17.27
N ALA A 187 3.97 -0.70 -16.68
CA ALA A 187 4.29 0.24 -15.62
C ALA A 187 4.74 1.59 -16.15
N THR A 188 4.40 2.65 -15.43
CA THR A 188 4.93 4.00 -15.68
C THR A 188 6.17 4.21 -14.81
N TRP A 189 7.33 4.37 -15.42
CA TRP A 189 8.53 4.78 -14.67
C TRP A 189 8.52 6.28 -14.44
N VAL A 190 8.52 6.67 -13.17
CA VAL A 190 8.63 8.06 -12.72
C VAL A 190 10.06 8.28 -12.24
N LYS A 191 10.87 8.97 -13.06
CA LYS A 191 12.29 9.22 -12.80
C LYS A 191 12.46 10.39 -11.81
N ALA A 192 12.18 10.12 -10.55
CA ALA A 192 12.30 11.06 -9.45
C ALA A 192 12.57 10.32 -8.14
N SER A 193 13.06 11.04 -7.13
CA SER A 193 13.13 10.53 -5.76
C SER A 193 11.87 10.87 -4.98
N LEU A 194 11.54 10.06 -4.00
CA LEU A 194 10.53 10.39 -3.00
C LEU A 194 11.07 11.52 -2.09
N SER A 195 10.27 12.53 -1.83
CA SER A 195 10.58 13.60 -0.87
C SER A 195 9.82 13.45 0.44
N ALA A 196 8.52 13.12 0.36
CA ALA A 196 7.69 12.95 1.55
C ALA A 196 6.46 12.08 1.27
N PHE A 197 5.85 11.60 2.34
CA PHE A 197 4.56 10.91 2.33
C PHE A 197 3.47 11.81 2.91
N ALA A 198 2.28 11.78 2.31
CA ALA A 198 1.05 12.39 2.82
C ALA A 198 -0.07 11.34 2.79
N PRO A 199 -0.01 10.34 3.69
CA PRO A 199 -0.88 9.16 3.64
C PRO A 199 -2.35 9.50 3.89
N GLU A 200 -2.64 10.58 4.63
CA GLU A 200 -3.99 11.09 4.87
C GLU A 200 -4.69 11.58 3.60
N ARG A 201 -3.91 11.92 2.56
CA ARG A 201 -4.39 12.33 1.23
C ARG A 201 -4.18 11.25 0.16
N ASN A 202 -3.59 10.11 0.51
CA ASN A 202 -3.11 9.09 -0.42
C ASN A 202 -2.17 9.68 -1.50
N VAL A 203 -1.19 10.48 -1.06
CA VAL A 203 -0.26 11.21 -1.93
C VAL A 203 1.18 10.92 -1.51
N VAL A 204 2.06 10.82 -2.50
CA VAL A 204 3.52 10.93 -2.32
C VAL A 204 4.02 12.20 -3.02
N LEU A 205 4.94 12.89 -2.36
CA LEU A 205 5.62 14.08 -2.89
C LEU A 205 6.97 13.66 -3.47
N LEU A 206 7.28 14.16 -4.65
CA LEU A 206 8.52 13.88 -5.35
C LEU A 206 9.53 15.02 -5.20
N SER A 207 10.80 14.72 -5.42
CA SER A 207 11.90 15.68 -5.35
C SER A 207 11.81 16.82 -6.38
N ASP A 208 11.04 16.62 -7.46
CA ASP A 208 10.78 17.65 -8.48
C ASP A 208 9.54 18.51 -8.18
N GLY A 209 8.94 18.35 -6.99
CA GLY A 209 7.78 19.10 -6.52
C GLY A 209 6.43 18.56 -7.01
N LYS A 210 6.41 17.49 -7.81
CA LYS A 210 5.17 16.85 -8.23
C LYS A 210 4.58 15.98 -7.14
N GLU A 211 3.26 15.80 -7.19
CA GLU A 211 2.51 14.88 -6.35
C GLU A 211 1.99 13.71 -7.18
N LEU A 212 2.07 12.50 -6.65
CA LEU A 212 1.40 11.33 -7.21
C LEU A 212 0.34 10.85 -6.22
N THR A 213 -0.90 10.80 -6.69
CA THR A 213 -2.01 10.19 -5.96
C THR A 213 -2.09 8.70 -6.26
N TYR A 214 -2.43 7.92 -5.24
CA TYR A 214 -2.51 6.47 -5.32
C TYR A 214 -3.72 5.93 -4.56
N GLN A 215 -4.08 4.70 -4.86
CA GLN A 215 -5.04 3.95 -4.02
C GLN A 215 -4.32 3.01 -3.07
N GLN A 216 -3.19 2.45 -3.52
CA GLN A 216 -2.32 1.61 -2.73
C GLN A 216 -0.87 2.06 -2.91
N LEU A 217 -0.12 2.02 -1.82
CA LEU A 217 1.29 2.38 -1.80
C LEU A 217 2.13 1.16 -1.41
N ILE A 218 3.18 0.91 -2.20
CA ILE A 218 4.19 -0.11 -1.91
C ILE A 218 5.52 0.59 -1.72
N VAL A 219 6.21 0.32 -0.61
CA VAL A 219 7.44 1.02 -0.24
C VAL A 219 8.60 0.03 -0.21
N CYS A 220 9.50 0.15 -1.19
CA CYS A 220 10.67 -0.71 -1.41
C CYS A 220 11.93 0.11 -1.67
N PRO A 221 12.34 1.07 -0.80
CA PRO A 221 13.41 2.02 -1.08
C PRO A 221 14.80 1.38 -1.10
N GLY A 222 14.94 0.15 -0.58
CA GLY A 222 16.24 -0.52 -0.43
C GLY A 222 16.96 -0.10 0.85
N LEU A 223 18.29 -0.22 0.82
CA LEU A 223 19.19 0.07 1.93
C LEU A 223 20.15 1.19 1.55
N GLU A 224 20.45 2.03 2.50
CA GLU A 224 21.59 2.95 2.48
C GLU A 224 22.66 2.43 3.45
N LEU A 225 23.87 2.32 2.98
CA LEU A 225 24.98 1.77 3.77
C LEU A 225 25.75 2.93 4.43
N ALA A 226 25.69 2.97 5.74
CA ALA A 226 26.29 4.02 6.55
C ALA A 226 27.74 3.68 6.90
N TRP A 227 28.63 3.67 5.91
CA TRP A 227 30.05 3.34 6.06
C TRP A 227 30.76 4.24 7.08
N GLU A 228 30.37 5.49 7.14
CA GLU A 228 30.88 6.53 8.04
C GLU A 228 30.63 6.22 9.53
N LYS A 229 29.71 5.32 9.84
CA LYS A 229 29.42 4.91 11.24
C LYS A 229 30.40 3.90 11.81
N ILE A 230 31.29 3.39 10.98
CA ILE A 230 32.35 2.46 11.40
C ILE A 230 33.67 3.22 11.26
N GLU A 231 34.35 3.47 12.39
CA GLU A 231 35.61 4.21 12.42
C GLU A 231 36.66 3.58 11.51
N GLY A 232 37.27 4.39 10.63
CA GLY A 232 38.29 3.98 9.68
C GLY A 232 37.80 3.19 8.47
N LEU A 233 36.50 2.85 8.39
CA LEU A 233 36.01 2.04 7.28
C LEU A 233 35.89 2.86 5.98
N GLU A 234 35.40 4.08 6.04
CA GLU A 234 35.19 4.91 4.83
C GLU A 234 36.52 5.20 4.12
N GLU A 235 37.58 5.48 4.87
CA GLU A 235 38.90 5.78 4.31
C GLU A 235 39.64 4.55 3.80
N THR A 236 39.33 3.38 4.33
CA THR A 236 40.06 2.11 4.00
C THR A 236 39.30 1.23 3.04
N LEU A 237 38.01 1.46 2.82
CA LEU A 237 37.16 0.64 1.97
C LEU A 237 37.65 0.69 0.51
N GLY A 238 37.98 -0.49 -0.04
CA GLY A 238 38.52 -0.66 -1.39
C GLY A 238 40.05 -0.66 -1.45
N GLN A 239 40.74 -0.58 -0.30
CA GLN A 239 42.19 -0.64 -0.23
C GLN A 239 42.65 -1.36 1.06
N HIS A 240 43.96 -1.64 1.15
CA HIS A 240 44.58 -2.30 2.31
C HIS A 240 43.95 -3.64 2.74
N GLY A 241 43.28 -4.33 1.82
CA GLY A 241 42.60 -5.58 2.12
C GLY A 241 41.20 -5.44 2.69
N VAL A 242 40.64 -4.22 2.75
CA VAL A 242 39.28 -3.94 3.23
C VAL A 242 38.34 -3.83 2.05
N THR A 243 37.28 -4.63 2.03
CA THR A 243 36.33 -4.69 0.93
C THR A 243 34.91 -4.97 1.39
N SER A 244 33.95 -4.89 0.47
CA SER A 244 32.57 -5.26 0.72
C SER A 244 31.88 -5.74 -0.56
N ASN A 245 31.05 -6.77 -0.45
CA ASN A 245 30.16 -7.20 -1.54
C ASN A 245 28.86 -6.38 -1.63
N TYR A 246 28.71 -5.34 -0.80
CA TYR A 246 27.56 -4.44 -0.84
C TYR A 246 27.81 -3.20 -1.71
N ARG A 247 28.92 -3.14 -2.43
CA ARG A 247 29.21 -2.12 -3.45
C ARG A 247 29.61 -2.77 -4.76
N TYR A 248 29.01 -2.28 -5.85
CA TYR A 248 29.24 -2.76 -7.20
C TYR A 248 30.73 -2.73 -7.62
N ASP A 249 31.39 -1.63 -7.32
CA ASP A 249 32.79 -1.37 -7.65
C ASP A 249 33.78 -2.18 -6.80
N LEU A 250 33.36 -2.65 -5.62
CA LEU A 250 34.23 -3.36 -4.67
C LEU A 250 34.09 -4.88 -4.73
N ALA A 251 32.96 -5.40 -5.22
CA ALA A 251 32.77 -6.84 -5.32
C ALA A 251 33.89 -7.55 -6.13
N PRO A 252 34.40 -7.00 -7.27
CA PRO A 252 35.56 -7.57 -7.96
C PRO A 252 36.84 -7.55 -7.13
N TYR A 253 37.04 -6.51 -6.30
CA TYR A 253 38.20 -6.43 -5.42
C TYR A 253 38.17 -7.53 -4.34
N THR A 254 37.00 -7.90 -3.85
CA THR A 254 36.87 -9.04 -2.94
C THR A 254 37.42 -10.31 -3.58
N TRP A 255 37.09 -10.59 -4.83
CA TRP A 255 37.62 -11.75 -5.55
C TRP A 255 39.14 -11.66 -5.73
N GLU A 256 39.67 -10.49 -6.04
CA GLU A 256 41.11 -10.29 -6.16
C GLU A 256 41.81 -10.62 -4.84
N LEU A 257 41.34 -10.15 -3.71
CA LEU A 257 41.89 -10.48 -2.39
C LEU A 257 41.84 -11.99 -2.11
N VAL A 258 40.70 -12.64 -2.38
CA VAL A 258 40.54 -14.09 -2.14
C VAL A 258 41.52 -14.90 -3.00
N ARG A 259 41.60 -14.66 -4.31
CA ARG A 259 42.45 -15.43 -5.23
C ARG A 259 43.94 -15.20 -5.02
N THR A 260 44.33 -14.08 -4.45
CA THR A 260 45.74 -13.72 -4.22
C THR A 260 46.24 -14.03 -2.81
N LEU A 261 45.34 -14.37 -1.89
CA LEU A 261 45.70 -14.69 -0.50
C LEU A 261 46.66 -15.91 -0.47
N ARG A 262 47.86 -15.73 0.06
CA ARG A 262 48.87 -16.77 0.19
C ARG A 262 49.06 -17.29 1.58
N GLY A 263 48.47 -16.67 2.57
CA GLY A 263 48.54 -16.95 4.00
C GLY A 263 48.09 -15.75 4.84
N GLY A 264 48.02 -15.92 6.13
CA GLY A 264 47.53 -14.92 7.05
C GLY A 264 46.08 -15.18 7.46
N THR A 265 45.42 -14.14 7.98
CA THR A 265 44.05 -14.22 8.46
C THR A 265 43.13 -13.38 7.57
N ALA A 266 42.03 -13.97 7.12
CA ALA A 266 40.93 -13.26 6.49
C ALA A 266 39.74 -13.23 7.46
N LEU A 267 39.21 -12.03 7.71
CA LEU A 267 38.03 -11.81 8.55
C LEU A 267 36.83 -11.49 7.66
N PHE A 268 35.75 -12.23 7.88
CA PHE A 268 34.46 -11.99 7.26
C PHE A 268 33.44 -11.63 8.35
N THR A 269 32.69 -10.53 8.16
CA THR A 269 31.73 -10.00 9.12
C THR A 269 30.34 -9.82 8.48
#